data_91cffb0216cf67dafcd542785adabc81
#
_entry.id   91cffb0216cf67dafcd542785adabc81
#
_cell.length_a   1.000
_cell.length_b   1.000
_cell.length_c   1.000
_cell.angle_alpha   90.00
_cell.angle_beta   90.00
_cell.angle_gamma   90.00
#
_symmetry.space_group_name_H-M   'P 1'
#
loop_
_entity.id
_entity.type
_entity.pdbx_description
1 polymer ?
#
loop_
_entity_poly.entity_id
_entity_poly.type
_entity_poly.pdbx_seq_one_letter_code
_entity_poly.pdbx_strand_id
1 'polypeptide(L)'
;MSKSKTLLSFIRTLKSTDFYHKWTGPRPIAIPIVPETLTFEEFKAYEDVKKASETNQISLGISLKEVDNCSIPLSKFKQLLFTSDNLDNLSNLTRFLVKSVSLIKDSKVYLLDTASDYDDLTEQQIEYINNRSEIAGHLEAIVSEIYLREESGKIESWFVTIPDMNSFVAETNMDREQILFLLDSAHKYHIYFLFGGLASYLMTNISDVPKAIRTQAQYVFLGMRVMDQSVLPKSYNSKEPYLKPDMIYIHDRRQERMLKITQEIEMEH
;
A
#
# COMPACT_ATOMS: atom_id res chain seq x y z
N MET A 1 4.68 -34.19 -22.69
CA MET A 1 3.46 -33.69 -21.97
C MET A 1 3.76 -33.55 -20.51
N SER A 2 3.55 -32.36 -19.91
CA SER A 2 3.92 -32.10 -18.51
C SER A 2 3.00 -32.89 -17.56
N LYS A 3 3.61 -33.49 -16.51
CA LYS A 3 2.90 -34.22 -15.43
C LYS A 3 1.74 -33.40 -14.80
N SER A 4 1.87 -32.08 -14.79
CA SER A 4 0.85 -31.14 -14.29
C SER A 4 -0.46 -31.16 -15.10
N LYS A 5 -0.38 -31.23 -16.45
CA LYS A 5 -1.58 -31.31 -17.31
C LYS A 5 -2.37 -32.60 -17.09
N THR A 6 -1.68 -33.69 -16.82
CA THR A 6 -2.29 -35.00 -16.55
C THR A 6 -3.05 -35.01 -15.22
N LEU A 7 -2.47 -34.38 -14.18
CA LEU A 7 -3.08 -34.26 -12.85
C LEU A 7 -4.37 -33.42 -12.89
N LEU A 8 -4.32 -32.26 -13.58
CA LEU A 8 -5.50 -31.39 -13.73
C LEU A 8 -6.64 -32.08 -14.49
N SER A 9 -6.29 -32.83 -15.54
CA SER A 9 -7.28 -33.65 -16.30
C SER A 9 -7.91 -34.69 -15.39
N PHE A 10 -7.11 -35.40 -14.61
CA PHE A 10 -7.61 -36.42 -13.67
C PHE A 10 -8.53 -35.81 -12.60
N ILE A 11 -8.15 -34.67 -11.99
CA ILE A 11 -8.98 -33.97 -11.00
C ILE A 11 -10.32 -33.53 -11.62
N ARG A 12 -10.33 -33.03 -12.87
CA ARG A 12 -11.58 -32.66 -13.57
C ARG A 12 -12.47 -33.84 -13.77
N THR A 13 -11.90 -34.97 -14.19
CA THR A 13 -12.65 -36.22 -14.38
C THR A 13 -13.23 -36.73 -13.05
N LEU A 14 -12.48 -36.72 -11.98
CA LEU A 14 -12.97 -37.09 -10.64
C LEU A 14 -14.13 -36.19 -10.18
N LYS A 15 -14.04 -34.88 -10.39
CA LYS A 15 -15.10 -33.92 -10.02
C LYS A 15 -16.38 -34.11 -10.81
N SER A 16 -16.33 -34.71 -12.00
CA SER A 16 -17.51 -34.99 -12.84
C SER A 16 -18.19 -36.34 -12.52
N THR A 17 -17.66 -37.13 -11.59
CA THR A 17 -18.19 -38.43 -11.22
C THR A 17 -19.36 -38.31 -10.25
N ASP A 18 -20.35 -39.21 -10.37
CA ASP A 18 -21.45 -39.33 -9.41
C ASP A 18 -20.96 -39.59 -7.97
N PHE A 19 -19.83 -40.31 -7.83
CA PHE A 19 -19.20 -40.56 -6.54
C PHE A 19 -18.80 -39.25 -5.89
N TYR A 20 -18.16 -38.29 -6.62
CA TYR A 20 -17.75 -37.01 -6.08
C TYR A 20 -18.96 -36.17 -5.63
N HIS A 21 -20.04 -36.18 -6.39
CA HIS A 21 -21.27 -35.44 -6.05
C HIS A 21 -22.03 -36.04 -4.87
N LYS A 22 -21.98 -37.36 -4.70
CA LYS A 22 -22.63 -38.09 -3.59
C LYS A 22 -21.77 -38.20 -2.35
N TRP A 23 -20.50 -37.72 -2.42
CA TRP A 23 -19.59 -37.79 -1.28
C TRP A 23 -20.02 -36.84 -0.15
N THR A 24 -20.34 -37.42 1.01
CA THR A 24 -20.75 -36.68 2.24
C THR A 24 -19.65 -36.57 3.27
N GLY A 25 -18.46 -37.18 3.03
CA GLY A 25 -17.31 -37.08 3.92
C GLY A 25 -16.59 -35.73 3.82
N PRO A 26 -15.57 -35.51 4.69
CA PRO A 26 -14.78 -34.29 4.66
C PRO A 26 -14.12 -34.13 3.28
N ARG A 27 -14.31 -32.98 2.65
CA ARG A 27 -13.61 -32.64 1.41
C ARG A 27 -12.28 -31.97 1.74
N PRO A 28 -11.22 -32.24 0.96
CA PRO A 28 -9.99 -31.48 1.10
C PRO A 28 -10.29 -29.99 1.01
N ILE A 29 -9.70 -29.20 1.88
CA ILE A 29 -9.74 -27.75 1.79
C ILE A 29 -9.14 -27.36 0.43
N ALA A 30 -9.82 -26.50 -0.31
CA ALA A 30 -9.30 -26.01 -1.58
C ALA A 30 -7.95 -25.33 -1.32
N ILE A 31 -6.93 -25.69 -2.09
CA ILE A 31 -5.64 -24.99 -2.02
C ILE A 31 -5.89 -23.55 -2.47
N PRO A 32 -5.65 -22.56 -1.62
CA PRO A 32 -5.84 -21.17 -2.02
C PRO A 32 -4.87 -20.83 -3.15
N ILE A 33 -5.34 -20.09 -4.14
CA ILE A 33 -4.56 -19.66 -5.29
C ILE A 33 -4.69 -18.15 -5.38
N VAL A 34 -3.55 -17.45 -5.49
CA VAL A 34 -3.55 -16.02 -5.79
C VAL A 34 -4.20 -15.81 -7.17
N PRO A 35 -5.22 -14.96 -7.29
CA PRO A 35 -5.87 -14.71 -8.57
C PRO A 35 -4.90 -14.08 -9.57
N GLU A 36 -5.08 -14.35 -10.86
CA GLU A 36 -4.25 -13.75 -11.91
C GLU A 36 -4.49 -12.24 -11.99
N THR A 37 -5.75 -11.83 -11.91
CA THR A 37 -6.18 -10.43 -11.78
C THR A 37 -6.91 -10.25 -10.46
N LEU A 38 -6.77 -9.10 -9.84
CA LEU A 38 -7.42 -8.77 -8.58
C LEU A 38 -7.94 -7.34 -8.64
N THR A 39 -9.26 -7.18 -8.65
CA THR A 39 -9.91 -5.87 -8.53
C THR A 39 -10.00 -5.45 -7.07
N PHE A 40 -10.22 -4.15 -6.82
CA PHE A 40 -10.38 -3.67 -5.43
C PHE A 40 -11.66 -4.22 -4.78
N GLU A 41 -12.74 -4.39 -5.55
CA GLU A 41 -13.98 -5.00 -5.08
C GLU A 41 -13.80 -6.45 -4.64
N GLU A 42 -13.02 -7.24 -5.40
CA GLU A 42 -12.67 -8.59 -5.01
C GLU A 42 -11.77 -8.60 -3.78
N PHE A 43 -10.77 -7.71 -3.72
CA PHE A 43 -9.86 -7.59 -2.57
C PHE A 43 -10.61 -7.31 -1.27
N LYS A 44 -11.48 -6.30 -1.27
CA LYS A 44 -12.25 -5.95 -0.07
C LYS A 44 -13.27 -7.02 0.34
N ALA A 45 -13.64 -7.93 -0.58
CA ALA A 45 -14.54 -9.04 -0.29
C ALA A 45 -13.90 -10.19 0.48
N TYR A 46 -12.55 -10.27 0.52
CA TYR A 46 -11.86 -11.29 1.32
C TYR A 46 -12.19 -11.15 2.80
N GLU A 47 -12.49 -12.27 3.46
CA GLU A 47 -12.86 -12.29 4.88
C GLU A 47 -11.73 -11.73 5.78
N ASP A 48 -10.47 -12.01 5.44
CA ASP A 48 -9.33 -11.51 6.18
C ASP A 48 -9.13 -9.99 6.02
N VAL A 49 -9.51 -9.43 4.87
CA VAL A 49 -9.48 -7.98 4.62
C VAL A 49 -10.59 -7.28 5.43
N LYS A 50 -11.81 -7.83 5.41
CA LYS A 50 -12.93 -7.34 6.23
C LYS A 50 -12.58 -7.35 7.71
N LYS A 51 -12.06 -8.47 8.19
CA LYS A 51 -11.63 -8.60 9.57
C LYS A 51 -10.52 -7.61 9.93
N ALA A 52 -9.57 -7.40 9.03
CA ALA A 52 -8.50 -6.42 9.23
C ALA A 52 -9.06 -4.99 9.41
N SER A 53 -9.99 -4.57 8.55
CA SER A 53 -10.63 -3.25 8.63
C SER A 53 -11.40 -3.05 9.93
N GLU A 54 -12.11 -4.07 10.42
CA GLU A 54 -12.85 -4.04 11.68
C GLU A 54 -11.94 -4.02 12.93
N THR A 55 -10.72 -4.53 12.80
CA THR A 55 -9.73 -4.64 13.90
C THR A 55 -8.60 -3.62 13.81
N ASN A 56 -8.82 -2.50 13.15
CA ASN A 56 -7.84 -1.42 12.96
C ASN A 56 -6.50 -1.90 12.41
N GLN A 57 -6.54 -2.65 11.31
CA GLN A 57 -5.37 -3.10 10.58
C GLN A 57 -5.43 -2.63 9.14
N ILE A 58 -4.31 -2.15 8.61
CA ILE A 58 -4.16 -1.79 7.20
C ILE A 58 -3.92 -3.06 6.41
N SER A 59 -4.76 -3.35 5.42
CA SER A 59 -4.55 -4.43 4.45
C SER A 59 -3.63 -3.96 3.33
N LEU A 60 -2.55 -4.69 3.08
CA LEU A 60 -1.45 -4.27 2.21
C LEU A 60 -1.33 -5.10 0.94
N GLY A 61 -2.23 -6.06 0.74
CA GLY A 61 -2.25 -6.96 -0.41
C GLY A 61 -2.28 -8.42 -0.01
N ILE A 62 -2.33 -9.31 -1.00
CA ILE A 62 -2.33 -10.76 -0.80
C ILE A 62 -0.91 -11.29 -0.91
N SER A 63 -0.43 -11.96 0.14
CA SER A 63 0.86 -12.63 0.15
C SER A 63 0.92 -13.70 -0.95
N LEU A 64 1.95 -13.67 -1.79
CA LEU A 64 2.14 -14.68 -2.82
C LEU A 64 2.58 -16.02 -2.25
N LYS A 65 3.10 -16.04 -1.04
CA LYS A 65 3.60 -17.24 -0.38
C LYS A 65 2.54 -17.92 0.49
N GLU A 66 1.89 -17.15 1.36
CA GLU A 66 0.88 -17.63 2.29
C GLU A 66 -0.54 -17.65 1.67
N VAL A 67 -0.76 -16.87 0.60
CA VAL A 67 -2.06 -16.70 -0.09
C VAL A 67 -3.14 -16.16 0.86
N ASP A 68 -2.74 -15.28 1.75
CA ASP A 68 -3.57 -14.61 2.74
C ASP A 68 -3.36 -13.08 2.71
N ASN A 69 -4.23 -12.35 3.39
CA ASN A 69 -4.10 -10.91 3.51
C ASN A 69 -2.89 -10.53 4.38
N CYS A 70 -1.96 -9.80 3.79
CA CYS A 70 -0.90 -9.16 4.55
C CYS A 70 -1.43 -7.88 5.20
N SER A 71 -1.60 -7.87 6.51
CA SER A 71 -2.08 -6.70 7.24
C SER A 71 -1.13 -6.24 8.34
N ILE A 72 -1.22 -4.96 8.70
CA ILE A 72 -0.44 -4.35 9.78
C ILE A 72 -1.38 -3.66 10.75
N PRO A 73 -1.34 -4.01 12.06
CA PRO A 73 -2.08 -3.29 13.09
C PRO A 73 -1.65 -1.82 13.20
N LEU A 74 -2.59 -0.89 13.30
CA LEU A 74 -2.30 0.54 13.47
C LEU A 74 -1.44 0.83 14.69
N SER A 75 -1.57 0.04 15.76
CA SER A 75 -0.72 0.16 16.96
C SER A 75 0.77 -0.08 16.70
N LYS A 76 1.12 -0.71 15.58
CA LYS A 76 2.50 -0.98 15.13
C LYS A 76 2.89 -0.16 13.91
N PHE A 77 1.97 0.60 13.33
CA PHE A 77 2.20 1.39 12.13
C PHE A 77 2.64 2.80 12.50
N LYS A 78 3.65 3.30 11.84
CA LYS A 78 4.11 4.70 12.00
C LYS A 78 3.95 5.47 10.70
N GLN A 79 4.71 5.08 9.71
CA GLN A 79 4.68 5.66 8.37
C GLN A 79 5.14 4.65 7.33
N LEU A 80 4.79 4.93 6.09
CA LEU A 80 5.10 4.09 4.95
C LEU A 80 5.71 4.94 3.84
N LEU A 81 6.78 4.45 3.23
CA LEU A 81 7.34 4.96 2.00
C LEU A 81 6.93 4.03 0.85
N PHE A 82 6.42 4.57 -0.25
CA PHE A 82 6.16 3.79 -1.44
C PHE A 82 6.82 4.41 -2.66
N THR A 83 7.35 3.58 -3.54
CA THR A 83 8.12 4.03 -4.68
C THR A 83 8.07 3.05 -5.85
N SER A 84 8.26 3.57 -7.04
CA SER A 84 8.42 2.79 -8.27
C SER A 84 9.42 3.46 -9.20
N ASP A 85 9.88 2.73 -10.20
CA ASP A 85 10.74 3.22 -11.28
C ASP A 85 9.96 3.91 -12.41
N ASN A 86 8.63 3.76 -12.44
CA ASN A 86 7.76 4.39 -13.43
C ASN A 86 6.46 4.93 -12.80
N LEU A 87 5.82 5.85 -13.52
CA LEU A 87 4.61 6.55 -13.05
C LEU A 87 3.38 5.65 -12.99
N ASP A 88 3.19 4.74 -13.94
CA ASP A 88 2.00 3.87 -13.98
C ASP A 88 1.95 2.96 -12.74
N ASN A 89 3.06 2.32 -12.41
CA ASN A 89 3.16 1.50 -11.20
C ASN A 89 3.02 2.34 -9.94
N LEU A 90 3.59 3.55 -9.91
CA LEU A 90 3.44 4.48 -8.78
C LEU A 90 1.98 4.89 -8.60
N SER A 91 1.29 5.20 -9.71
CA SER A 91 -0.12 5.56 -9.71
C SER A 91 -0.99 4.41 -9.20
N ASN A 92 -0.79 3.19 -9.73
CA ASN A 92 -1.55 2.02 -9.27
C ASN A 92 -1.32 1.76 -7.77
N LEU A 93 -0.07 1.90 -7.30
CA LEU A 93 0.27 1.72 -5.90
C LEU A 93 -0.35 2.80 -5.00
N THR A 94 -0.38 4.05 -5.45
CA THR A 94 -1.05 5.16 -4.76
C THR A 94 -2.54 4.86 -4.59
N ARG A 95 -3.24 4.52 -5.70
CA ARG A 95 -4.67 4.21 -5.70
C ARG A 95 -4.98 3.05 -4.76
N PHE A 96 -4.20 1.97 -4.84
CA PHE A 96 -4.34 0.84 -3.95
C PHE A 96 -4.20 1.22 -2.47
N LEU A 97 -3.15 1.97 -2.12
CA LEU A 97 -2.89 2.37 -0.74
C LEU A 97 -3.96 3.30 -0.18
N VAL A 98 -4.38 4.31 -0.95
CA VAL A 98 -5.45 5.24 -0.56
C VAL A 98 -6.76 4.49 -0.30
N LYS A 99 -7.16 3.61 -1.22
CA LYS A 99 -8.35 2.76 -1.06
C LYS A 99 -8.21 1.77 0.11
N SER A 100 -7.02 1.23 0.35
CA SER A 100 -6.79 0.30 1.46
C SER A 100 -6.91 0.96 2.84
N VAL A 101 -6.40 2.17 3.01
CA VAL A 101 -6.52 2.88 4.28
C VAL A 101 -7.93 3.43 4.50
N SER A 102 -8.70 3.71 3.43
CA SER A 102 -10.09 4.11 3.53
C SER A 102 -11.03 2.98 4.02
N LEU A 103 -10.60 1.72 3.96
CA LEU A 103 -11.35 0.60 4.54
C LEU A 103 -11.38 0.62 6.08
N ILE A 104 -10.48 1.35 6.72
CA ILE A 104 -10.41 1.40 8.18
C ILE A 104 -11.57 2.22 8.71
N LYS A 105 -12.33 1.61 9.60
CA LYS A 105 -13.50 2.24 10.19
C LYS A 105 -13.12 3.51 10.98
N ASP A 106 -13.96 4.53 10.89
CA ASP A 106 -13.81 5.80 11.61
C ASP A 106 -12.44 6.49 11.33
N SER A 107 -11.93 6.35 10.11
CA SER A 107 -10.72 7.05 9.65
C SER A 107 -11.05 8.20 8.70
N LYS A 108 -10.12 9.16 8.59
CA LYS A 108 -10.08 10.18 7.54
C LYS A 108 -8.87 9.97 6.67
N VAL A 109 -9.04 10.13 5.38
CA VAL A 109 -7.96 10.00 4.40
C VAL A 109 -7.80 11.33 3.68
N TYR A 110 -6.61 11.93 3.78
CA TYR A 110 -6.22 13.12 3.05
C TYR A 110 -5.29 12.71 1.91
N LEU A 111 -5.64 13.06 0.70
CA LEU A 111 -4.80 12.85 -0.49
C LEU A 111 -4.30 14.20 -0.98
N LEU A 112 -3.04 14.51 -0.68
CA LEU A 112 -2.37 15.76 -1.02
C LEU A 112 -1.64 15.59 -2.36
N ASP A 113 -2.33 15.91 -3.45
CA ASP A 113 -1.90 15.62 -4.82
C ASP A 113 -1.54 16.92 -5.56
N THR A 114 -0.25 17.23 -5.65
CA THR A 114 0.25 18.41 -6.34
C THR A 114 0.20 18.30 -7.88
N ALA A 115 0.10 17.07 -8.41
CA ALA A 115 0.07 16.82 -9.86
C ALA A 115 -1.34 16.79 -10.46
N SER A 116 -2.38 16.67 -9.61
CA SER A 116 -3.78 16.51 -10.03
C SER A 116 -4.05 15.21 -10.82
N ASP A 117 -3.38 14.10 -10.44
CA ASP A 117 -3.46 12.82 -11.14
C ASP A 117 -4.52 11.86 -10.56
N TYR A 118 -5.18 12.23 -9.44
CA TYR A 118 -6.05 11.34 -8.66
C TYR A 118 -7.42 11.95 -8.34
N ASP A 119 -7.93 12.84 -9.19
CA ASP A 119 -9.21 13.53 -9.02
C ASP A 119 -10.44 12.60 -9.05
N ASP A 120 -10.26 11.39 -9.59
CA ASP A 120 -11.27 10.33 -9.61
C ASP A 120 -11.41 9.57 -8.27
N LEU A 121 -10.46 9.74 -7.33
CA LEU A 121 -10.52 9.13 -6.00
C LEU A 121 -11.39 9.97 -5.04
N THR A 122 -12.69 10.06 -5.34
CA THR A 122 -13.67 10.88 -4.59
C THR A 122 -14.60 10.05 -3.69
N GLU A 123 -14.09 9.01 -3.04
CA GLU A 123 -14.88 8.25 -2.07
C GLU A 123 -15.19 9.08 -0.82
N GLN A 124 -16.32 8.81 -0.16
CA GLN A 124 -16.85 9.63 0.96
C GLN A 124 -15.86 9.86 2.12
N GLN A 125 -14.85 9.01 2.26
CA GLN A 125 -13.84 9.10 3.32
C GLN A 125 -12.52 9.75 2.86
N ILE A 126 -12.40 10.07 1.55
CA ILE A 126 -11.18 10.62 0.95
C ILE A 126 -11.40 12.10 0.69
N GLU A 127 -10.63 12.93 1.39
CA GLU A 127 -10.53 14.36 1.15
C GLU A 127 -9.38 14.61 0.17
N TYR A 128 -9.74 14.86 -1.10
CA TYR A 128 -8.80 15.10 -2.17
C TYR A 128 -8.45 16.58 -2.26
N ILE A 129 -7.16 16.91 -2.21
CA ILE A 129 -6.65 18.28 -2.16
C ILE A 129 -5.53 18.40 -3.20
N ASN A 130 -5.76 19.22 -4.24
CA ASN A 130 -4.82 19.42 -5.34
C ASN A 130 -4.39 20.89 -5.52
N ASN A 131 -4.94 21.80 -4.74
CA ASN A 131 -4.58 23.21 -4.80
C ASN A 131 -3.42 23.52 -3.85
N ARG A 132 -2.36 24.13 -4.35
CA ARG A 132 -1.15 24.45 -3.59
C ARG A 132 -1.41 25.21 -2.29
N SER A 133 -2.27 26.22 -2.33
CA SER A 133 -2.59 27.02 -1.13
C SER A 133 -3.40 26.22 -0.12
N GLU A 134 -4.26 25.32 -0.58
CA GLU A 134 -5.03 24.44 0.28
C GLU A 134 -4.14 23.35 0.89
N ILE A 135 -3.21 22.78 0.12
CA ILE A 135 -2.22 21.81 0.63
C ILE A 135 -1.40 22.42 1.78
N ALA A 136 -0.90 23.65 1.63
CA ALA A 136 -0.17 24.34 2.69
C ALA A 136 -1.04 24.56 3.94
N GLY A 137 -2.29 25.02 3.76
CA GLY A 137 -3.23 25.17 4.86
C GLY A 137 -3.56 23.86 5.58
N HIS A 138 -3.72 22.76 4.83
CA HIS A 138 -3.95 21.44 5.42
C HIS A 138 -2.74 20.93 6.21
N LEU A 139 -1.52 21.21 5.76
CA LEU A 139 -0.32 20.85 6.53
C LEU A 139 -0.26 21.60 7.87
N GLU A 140 -0.55 22.91 7.86
CA GLU A 140 -0.64 23.70 9.08
C GLU A 140 -1.75 23.19 10.00
N ALA A 141 -2.89 22.80 9.44
CA ALA A 141 -4.00 22.18 10.20
C ALA A 141 -3.59 20.82 10.80
N ILE A 142 -2.85 19.98 10.06
CA ILE A 142 -2.35 18.70 10.57
C ILE A 142 -1.36 18.92 11.73
N VAL A 143 -0.43 19.89 11.59
CA VAL A 143 0.50 20.23 12.67
C VAL A 143 -0.27 20.73 13.90
N SER A 144 -1.26 21.59 13.71
CA SER A 144 -2.12 22.09 14.79
C SER A 144 -2.91 20.97 15.44
N GLU A 145 -3.44 20.03 14.66
CA GLU A 145 -4.18 18.86 15.17
C GLU A 145 -3.27 17.95 16.01
N ILE A 146 -1.98 17.80 15.69
CA ILE A 146 -1.03 17.04 16.51
C ILE A 146 -0.98 17.63 17.93
N TYR A 147 -0.86 18.95 18.06
CA TYR A 147 -0.85 19.61 19.37
C TYR A 147 -2.20 19.50 20.09
N LEU A 148 -3.31 19.67 19.37
CA LEU A 148 -4.64 19.52 19.96
C LEU A 148 -4.90 18.10 20.49
N ARG A 149 -4.39 17.07 19.81
CA ARG A 149 -4.52 15.67 20.24
C ARG A 149 -3.65 15.33 21.43
N GLU A 150 -2.52 15.99 21.58
CA GLU A 150 -1.67 15.86 22.76
C GLU A 150 -2.44 16.24 24.03
N GLU A 151 -3.31 17.27 23.94
CA GLU A 151 -4.14 17.73 25.07
C GLU A 151 -5.45 16.95 25.23
N SER A 152 -6.11 16.62 24.12
CA SER A 152 -7.47 16.04 24.12
C SER A 152 -7.52 14.54 24.18
N GLY A 153 -6.44 13.83 23.84
CA GLY A 153 -6.41 12.37 23.74
C GLY A 153 -7.30 11.78 22.63
N LYS A 154 -7.62 12.55 21.58
CA LYS A 154 -8.44 12.11 20.45
C LYS A 154 -7.76 10.95 19.69
N ILE A 155 -8.52 9.90 19.38
CA ILE A 155 -8.01 8.64 18.78
C ILE A 155 -8.47 8.38 17.34
N GLU A 156 -9.21 9.30 16.72
CA GLU A 156 -9.59 9.16 15.29
C GLU A 156 -8.34 9.03 14.42
N SER A 157 -8.29 8.04 13.55
CA SER A 157 -7.13 7.80 12.69
C SER A 157 -7.18 8.67 11.44
N TRP A 158 -6.13 9.43 11.20
CA TRP A 158 -5.94 10.18 9.96
C TRP A 158 -4.82 9.56 9.13
N PHE A 159 -5.09 9.38 7.83
CA PHE A 159 -4.10 8.95 6.86
C PHE A 159 -3.82 10.10 5.89
N VAL A 160 -2.57 10.50 5.78
CA VAL A 160 -2.13 11.57 4.90
C VAL A 160 -1.24 10.96 3.82
N THR A 161 -1.75 10.88 2.61
CA THR A 161 -1.03 10.34 1.46
C THR A 161 -0.50 11.47 0.61
N ILE A 162 0.79 11.45 0.33
CA ILE A 162 1.50 12.37 -0.55
C ILE A 162 2.10 11.55 -1.70
N PRO A 163 1.47 11.52 -2.89
CA PRO A 163 1.86 10.62 -3.99
C PRO A 163 3.21 10.96 -4.60
N ASP A 164 3.55 12.25 -4.68
CA ASP A 164 4.81 12.72 -5.25
C ASP A 164 5.52 13.71 -4.30
N MET A 165 6.44 13.18 -3.53
CA MET A 165 7.26 13.99 -2.61
C MET A 165 8.16 15.00 -3.31
N ASN A 166 8.54 14.79 -4.57
CA ASN A 166 9.37 15.74 -5.30
C ASN A 166 8.61 17.04 -5.57
N SER A 167 7.45 16.95 -6.20
CA SER A 167 6.58 18.09 -6.46
C SER A 167 6.08 18.70 -5.15
N PHE A 168 5.70 17.88 -4.18
CA PHE A 168 5.22 18.35 -2.90
C PHE A 168 6.24 19.23 -2.16
N VAL A 169 7.48 18.81 -2.05
CA VAL A 169 8.55 19.60 -1.39
C VAL A 169 8.85 20.88 -2.16
N ALA A 170 8.87 20.80 -3.50
CA ALA A 170 9.12 21.97 -4.33
C ALA A 170 8.01 23.04 -4.19
N GLU A 171 6.77 22.60 -4.02
CA GLU A 171 5.62 23.51 -3.96
C GLU A 171 5.33 24.05 -2.55
N THR A 172 5.56 23.24 -1.51
CA THR A 172 5.31 23.64 -0.12
C THR A 172 6.51 24.29 0.55
N ASN A 173 7.70 24.21 -0.06
CA ASN A 173 8.99 24.60 0.55
C ASN A 173 9.26 23.93 1.90
N MET A 174 8.67 22.73 2.12
CA MET A 174 8.86 21.99 3.36
C MET A 174 10.32 21.57 3.51
N ASP A 175 10.89 21.87 4.65
CA ASP A 175 12.27 21.54 4.95
C ASP A 175 12.41 20.19 5.68
N ARG A 176 13.68 19.82 5.92
CA ARG A 176 14.02 18.57 6.60
C ARG A 176 13.47 18.52 8.03
N GLU A 177 13.48 19.62 8.77
CA GLU A 177 13.08 19.64 10.18
C GLU A 177 11.59 19.45 10.33
N GLN A 178 10.82 20.07 9.45
CA GLN A 178 9.36 19.87 9.37
C GLN A 178 9.01 18.42 9.06
N ILE A 179 9.68 17.80 8.08
CA ILE A 179 9.46 16.39 7.77
C ILE A 179 9.84 15.50 8.93
N LEU A 180 10.97 15.74 9.60
CA LEU A 180 11.37 14.95 10.78
C LEU A 180 10.37 15.09 11.92
N PHE A 181 9.82 16.28 12.15
CA PHE A 181 8.76 16.49 13.13
C PHE A 181 7.53 15.63 12.83
N LEU A 182 7.05 15.64 11.59
CA LEU A 182 5.90 14.81 11.19
C LEU A 182 6.18 13.32 11.35
N LEU A 183 7.37 12.85 10.91
CA LEU A 183 7.77 11.45 11.03
C LEU A 183 7.85 10.96 12.48
N ASP A 184 8.35 11.80 13.38
CA ASP A 184 8.58 11.43 14.79
C ASP A 184 7.34 11.58 15.67
N SER A 185 6.45 12.52 15.33
CA SER A 185 5.36 12.95 16.22
C SER A 185 4.00 12.47 15.78
N ALA A 186 3.65 12.58 14.51
CA ALA A 186 2.29 12.40 14.03
C ALA A 186 1.67 11.05 14.42
N HIS A 187 2.40 9.94 14.25
CA HIS A 187 1.90 8.59 14.55
C HIS A 187 1.52 8.38 16.03
N LYS A 188 2.11 9.13 16.96
CA LYS A 188 1.79 9.07 18.40
C LYS A 188 0.37 9.57 18.68
N TYR A 189 -0.13 10.39 17.77
CA TYR A 189 -1.46 11.02 17.84
C TYR A 189 -2.40 10.48 16.77
N HIS A 190 -2.18 9.25 16.28
CA HIS A 190 -3.01 8.57 15.28
C HIS A 190 -3.09 9.30 13.93
N ILE A 191 -2.05 10.02 13.56
CA ILE A 191 -1.89 10.63 12.23
C ILE A 191 -0.75 9.90 11.51
N TYR A 192 -1.08 9.25 10.40
CA TYR A 192 -0.18 8.34 9.69
C TYR A 192 0.13 8.87 8.29
N PHE A 193 1.41 8.93 7.95
CA PHE A 193 1.85 9.41 6.64
C PHE A 193 2.24 8.26 5.71
N LEU A 194 1.81 8.39 4.45
CA LEU A 194 2.18 7.56 3.33
C LEU A 194 2.89 8.45 2.30
N PHE A 195 4.20 8.31 2.20
CA PHE A 195 5.05 9.13 1.34
C PHE A 195 5.36 8.40 0.05
N GLY A 196 4.94 8.95 -1.08
CA GLY A 196 5.16 8.42 -2.42
C GLY A 196 6.18 9.20 -3.22
N GLY A 197 6.69 8.59 -4.24
CA GLY A 197 7.52 9.24 -5.24
C GLY A 197 8.30 8.29 -6.12
N LEU A 198 8.76 8.79 -7.25
CA LEU A 198 9.62 8.03 -8.13
C LEU A 198 10.96 7.69 -7.46
N ALA A 199 11.43 6.49 -7.71
CA ALA A 199 12.69 5.99 -7.20
C ALA A 199 13.88 6.90 -7.59
N SER A 200 13.84 7.51 -8.77
CA SER A 200 14.83 8.48 -9.22
C SER A 200 15.00 9.67 -8.28
N TYR A 201 13.93 10.17 -7.67
CA TYR A 201 13.97 11.22 -6.67
C TYR A 201 14.33 10.67 -5.29
N LEU A 202 13.61 9.65 -4.83
CA LEU A 202 13.76 9.10 -3.48
C LEU A 202 15.12 8.43 -3.24
N MET A 203 15.80 7.97 -4.29
CA MET A 203 17.16 7.39 -4.20
C MET A 203 18.29 8.44 -4.18
N THR A 204 18.00 9.67 -4.56
CA THR A 204 19.03 10.72 -4.56
C THR A 204 19.48 11.06 -3.15
N ASN A 205 20.76 11.39 -3.00
CA ASN A 205 21.34 11.87 -1.74
C ASN A 205 21.58 13.39 -1.74
N ILE A 206 21.13 14.09 -2.77
CA ILE A 206 21.37 15.53 -2.94
C ILE A 206 20.49 16.33 -1.97
N SER A 207 19.26 15.85 -1.72
CA SER A 207 18.32 16.51 -0.82
C SER A 207 18.21 15.79 0.52
N ASP A 208 18.18 16.56 1.60
CA ASP A 208 18.03 16.04 2.97
C ASP A 208 16.65 15.43 3.24
N VAL A 209 15.61 15.90 2.56
CA VAL A 209 14.24 15.41 2.75
C VAL A 209 14.08 13.95 2.30
N PRO A 210 14.45 13.53 1.06
CA PRO A 210 14.43 12.12 0.68
C PRO A 210 15.24 11.23 1.61
N LYS A 211 16.40 11.71 2.06
CA LYS A 211 17.24 10.98 3.01
C LYS A 211 16.54 10.79 4.37
N ALA A 212 15.88 11.82 4.89
CA ALA A 212 15.13 11.74 6.14
C ALA A 212 14.00 10.70 6.03
N ILE A 213 13.20 10.75 4.98
CA ILE A 213 12.10 9.80 4.74
C ILE A 213 12.63 8.37 4.65
N ARG A 214 13.65 8.09 3.83
CA ARG A 214 14.24 6.75 3.70
C ARG A 214 14.77 6.20 5.02
N THR A 215 15.42 7.05 5.81
CA THR A 215 16.04 6.64 7.06
C THR A 215 15.00 6.30 8.14
N GLN A 216 13.90 7.04 8.15
CA GLN A 216 12.86 6.95 9.17
C GLN A 216 11.70 6.01 8.76
N ALA A 217 11.47 5.79 7.46
CA ALA A 217 10.38 4.95 6.99
C ALA A 217 10.42 3.57 7.63
N GLN A 218 9.33 3.18 8.28
CA GLN A 218 9.20 1.87 8.91
C GLN A 218 8.93 0.78 7.90
N TYR A 219 8.04 1.07 6.96
CA TYR A 219 7.67 0.19 5.86
C TYR A 219 8.03 0.82 4.53
N VAL A 220 8.55 0.02 3.62
CA VAL A 220 8.86 0.46 2.26
C VAL A 220 8.15 -0.46 1.28
N PHE A 221 7.31 0.11 0.43
CA PHE A 221 6.67 -0.55 -0.70
C PHE A 221 7.43 -0.25 -1.97
N LEU A 222 7.82 -1.31 -2.66
CA LEU A 222 8.58 -1.23 -3.90
C LEU A 222 7.73 -1.78 -5.04
N GLY A 223 7.25 -0.89 -5.91
CA GLY A 223 6.68 -1.23 -7.22
C GLY A 223 7.75 -1.47 -8.28
N MET A 224 8.90 -1.98 -7.89
CA MET A 224 10.07 -2.25 -8.73
C MET A 224 10.91 -3.38 -8.14
N ARG A 225 11.86 -3.92 -8.90
CA ARG A 225 12.77 -4.95 -8.39
C ARG A 225 13.65 -4.42 -7.26
N VAL A 226 13.88 -5.27 -6.26
CA VAL A 226 14.79 -4.95 -5.13
C VAL A 226 16.21 -4.67 -5.63
N MET A 227 16.63 -5.34 -6.70
CA MET A 227 17.94 -5.14 -7.34
C MET A 227 18.13 -3.73 -7.92
N ASP A 228 17.08 -3.11 -8.41
CA ASP A 228 17.15 -1.83 -9.14
C ASP A 228 17.04 -0.61 -8.22
N GLN A 229 16.67 -0.82 -6.95
CA GLN A 229 16.53 0.26 -5.97
C GLN A 229 17.80 0.45 -5.10
N SER A 230 17.93 1.61 -4.46
CA SER A 230 18.95 1.93 -3.45
C SER A 230 18.38 2.54 -2.17
N VAL A 231 17.07 2.45 -1.98
CA VAL A 231 16.37 2.90 -0.77
C VAL A 231 16.67 1.99 0.42
N LEU A 232 16.78 0.69 0.15
CA LEU A 232 17.02 -0.37 1.13
C LEU A 232 18.34 -1.09 0.86
N PRO A 233 18.93 -1.72 1.88
CA PRO A 233 20.03 -2.68 1.67
C PRO A 233 19.59 -3.79 0.71
N LYS A 234 20.45 -4.15 -0.22
CA LYS A 234 20.17 -5.18 -1.25
C LYS A 234 20.64 -6.53 -0.79
N SER A 235 19.79 -7.54 -0.90
CA SER A 235 20.25 -8.92 -1.03
C SER A 235 20.47 -9.19 -2.51
N TYR A 236 21.68 -9.60 -2.91
CA TYR A 236 21.99 -9.84 -4.30
C TYR A 236 21.22 -11.06 -4.81
N ASN A 237 20.27 -10.86 -5.71
CA ASN A 237 19.56 -11.94 -6.40
C ASN A 237 19.52 -11.67 -7.90
N SER A 238 20.48 -12.22 -8.63
CA SER A 238 20.60 -12.06 -10.09
C SER A 238 19.44 -12.67 -10.89
N LYS A 239 18.56 -13.44 -10.25
CA LYS A 239 17.39 -14.10 -10.89
C LYS A 239 16.07 -13.45 -10.53
N GLU A 240 16.08 -12.28 -9.90
CA GLU A 240 14.84 -11.58 -9.58
C GLU A 240 14.07 -11.23 -10.85
N PRO A 241 12.81 -11.70 -10.99
CA PRO A 241 12.01 -11.39 -12.18
C PRO A 241 11.56 -9.92 -12.16
N TYR A 242 11.23 -9.39 -13.34
CA TYR A 242 10.53 -8.11 -13.43
C TYR A 242 9.16 -8.23 -12.76
N LEU A 243 8.81 -7.21 -11.98
CA LEU A 243 7.50 -7.16 -11.35
C LEU A 243 6.42 -6.82 -12.38
N LYS A 244 5.28 -7.47 -12.24
CA LYS A 244 4.05 -7.04 -12.90
C LYS A 244 3.50 -5.79 -12.17
N PRO A 245 2.71 -4.93 -12.82
CA PRO A 245 2.15 -3.72 -12.20
C PRO A 245 1.35 -3.96 -10.92
N ASP A 246 0.78 -5.14 -10.79
CA ASP A 246 -0.02 -5.58 -9.64
C ASP A 246 0.77 -6.38 -8.58
N MET A 247 2.09 -6.37 -8.68
CA MET A 247 2.99 -7.00 -7.72
C MET A 247 3.92 -5.98 -7.09
N ILE A 248 4.12 -6.11 -5.80
CA ILE A 248 5.00 -5.24 -5.02
C ILE A 248 5.82 -6.06 -4.03
N TYR A 249 6.94 -5.47 -3.61
CA TYR A 249 7.62 -5.91 -2.40
C TYR A 249 7.26 -4.98 -1.24
N ILE A 250 6.96 -5.58 -0.08
CA ILE A 250 6.96 -4.87 1.20
C ILE A 250 8.20 -5.25 2.00
N HIS A 251 8.88 -4.25 2.52
CA HIS A 251 10.02 -4.41 3.41
C HIS A 251 9.76 -3.70 4.74
N ASP A 252 9.86 -4.43 5.86
CA ASP A 252 9.65 -3.94 7.22
C ASP A 252 10.96 -3.83 8.03
N ARG A 253 12.09 -3.60 7.35
CA ARG A 253 13.47 -3.60 7.88
C ARG A 253 14.00 -4.95 8.37
N ARG A 254 13.17 -5.99 8.47
CA ARG A 254 13.56 -7.33 8.92
C ARG A 254 13.37 -8.39 7.86
N GLN A 255 12.29 -8.28 7.14
CA GLN A 255 11.90 -9.25 6.12
C GLN A 255 11.29 -8.55 4.91
N GLU A 256 11.41 -9.23 3.80
CA GLU A 256 10.85 -8.84 2.53
C GLU A 256 9.76 -9.84 2.15
N ARG A 257 8.62 -9.34 1.71
CA ARG A 257 7.50 -10.16 1.24
C ARG A 257 7.01 -9.62 -0.09
N MET A 258 6.70 -10.52 -1.01
CA MET A 258 6.06 -10.19 -2.27
C MET A 258 4.55 -10.31 -2.12
N LEU A 259 3.84 -9.26 -2.52
CA LEU A 259 2.38 -9.17 -2.42
C LEU A 259 1.78 -8.94 -3.81
N LYS A 260 0.57 -9.45 -3.98
CA LYS A 260 -0.36 -9.08 -5.04
C LYS A 260 -1.22 -7.93 -4.55
N ILE A 261 -1.25 -6.83 -5.29
CA ILE A 261 -2.17 -5.71 -5.08
C ILE A 261 -3.23 -5.66 -6.17
N THR A 262 -4.19 -4.80 -6.03
CA THR A 262 -5.23 -4.62 -7.04
C THR A 262 -4.71 -3.81 -8.22
N GLN A 263 -5.26 -4.09 -9.38
CA GLN A 263 -5.06 -3.30 -10.58
C GLN A 263 -6.40 -2.77 -11.06
N GLU A 264 -6.46 -1.49 -11.37
CA GLU A 264 -7.63 -0.96 -12.07
C GLU A 264 -7.60 -1.48 -13.50
N ILE A 265 -8.66 -2.18 -13.88
CA ILE A 265 -8.84 -2.62 -15.26
C ILE A 265 -9.41 -1.41 -15.98
N GLU A 266 -8.61 -0.75 -16.81
CA GLU A 266 -9.14 0.21 -17.76
C GLU A 266 -10.17 -0.53 -18.62
N MET A 267 -11.44 -0.16 -18.49
CA MET A 267 -12.44 -0.60 -19.45
C MET A 267 -12.14 0.13 -20.75
N GLU A 268 -11.60 -0.58 -21.73
CA GLU A 268 -11.49 -0.07 -23.08
C GLU A 268 -12.90 0.38 -23.54
N HIS A 269 -13.05 1.66 -23.76
CA HIS A 269 -14.27 2.29 -24.29
C HIS A 269 -14.26 2.29 -25.80
#